data_c37242ccb158ef5f2fcb975736f46e10
#
_entry.id   c37242ccb158ef5f2fcb975736f46e10
#
_cell.length_a   1.000
_cell.length_b   1.000
_cell.length_c   1.000
_cell.angle_alpha   90.00
_cell.angle_beta   90.00
_cell.angle_gamma   90.00
#
_symmetry.space_group_name_H-M   'P 1'
#
loop_
_entity.id
_entity.type
_entity.pdbx_description
1 polymer ?
#
loop_
_entity_poly.entity_id
_entity_poly.type
_entity_poly.pdbx_seq_one_letter_code
_entity_poly.pdbx_strand_id
1 'polypeptide(L)'
;PILGVIYSPVSGELFFSLNDFGVYKKTAFKNFSDLKLLLYDAIELPKKDERSKYIIVGSRSHMSKETQAFFEKKKNEYEEVEILAIGSSLKICMVAEGKADIYPRYAPTMEWDTAAGHAIANMAGFKVLKYQSNEEIKYNKKSLLNPWFLVTKN
;
A
#
# COMPACT_ATOMS: atom_id res chain seq x y z
N PRO A 1 5.66 -0.44 12.46
CA PRO A 1 4.92 -1.72 12.57
C PRO A 1 5.78 -2.89 12.12
N ILE A 2 5.64 -4.05 12.78
CA ILE A 2 6.48 -5.24 12.55
C ILE A 2 5.72 -6.40 11.90
N LEU A 3 4.40 -6.33 11.85
CA LEU A 3 3.52 -7.31 11.24
C LEU A 3 2.26 -6.63 10.74
N GLY A 4 1.75 -7.07 9.61
CA GLY A 4 0.51 -6.57 9.04
C GLY A 4 -0.33 -7.68 8.42
N VAL A 5 -1.65 -7.60 8.62
CA VAL A 5 -2.63 -8.47 7.98
C VAL A 5 -3.77 -7.61 7.47
N ILE A 6 -4.10 -7.74 6.19
CA ILE A 6 -5.23 -7.07 5.56
C ILE A 6 -6.02 -8.10 4.76
N TYR A 7 -7.30 -8.24 5.09
CA TYR A 7 -8.21 -9.13 4.39
C TYR A 7 -9.32 -8.36 3.70
N SER A 8 -9.54 -8.66 2.42
CA SER A 8 -10.66 -8.16 1.63
C SER A 8 -11.72 -9.26 1.48
N PRO A 9 -12.81 -9.24 2.26
CA PRO A 9 -13.78 -10.33 2.24
C PRO A 9 -14.54 -10.45 0.91
N VAL A 10 -14.70 -9.35 0.17
CA VAL A 10 -15.40 -9.35 -1.11
C VAL A 10 -14.59 -10.03 -2.21
N SER A 11 -13.27 -9.77 -2.26
CA SER A 11 -12.38 -10.39 -3.26
C SER A 11 -11.74 -11.68 -2.77
N GLY A 12 -11.85 -12.03 -1.48
CA GLY A 12 -11.18 -13.17 -0.87
C GLY A 12 -9.65 -13.02 -0.84
N GLU A 13 -9.12 -11.80 -0.93
CA GLU A 13 -7.70 -11.53 -0.93
C GLU A 13 -7.19 -11.27 0.48
N LEU A 14 -6.16 -11.98 0.87
CA LEU A 14 -5.43 -11.79 2.12
C LEU A 14 -4.02 -11.34 1.82
N PHE A 15 -3.63 -10.19 2.37
CA PHE A 15 -2.26 -9.68 2.37
C PHE A 15 -1.70 -9.80 3.79
N PHE A 16 -0.50 -10.34 3.92
CA PHE A 16 0.12 -10.49 5.23
C PHE A 16 1.64 -10.42 5.13
N SER A 17 2.24 -9.90 6.18
CA SER A 17 3.69 -9.87 6.38
C SER A 17 4.04 -10.70 7.61
N LEU A 18 5.10 -11.48 7.50
CA LEU A 18 5.66 -12.29 8.57
C LEU A 18 7.10 -11.89 8.76
N ASN A 19 7.45 -11.48 9.99
CA ASN A 19 8.84 -11.14 10.31
C ASN A 19 9.74 -12.32 9.95
N ASP A 20 10.88 -12.06 9.33
CA ASP A 20 11.88 -13.04 8.86
C ASP A 20 11.41 -14.01 7.76
N PHE A 21 10.13 -13.96 7.35
CA PHE A 21 9.58 -14.85 6.31
C PHE A 21 9.15 -14.11 5.03
N GLY A 22 9.02 -12.78 5.09
CA GLY A 22 8.62 -11.97 3.93
C GLY A 22 7.17 -11.52 3.95
N VAL A 23 6.67 -11.13 2.79
CA VAL A 23 5.32 -10.60 2.59
C VAL A 23 4.61 -11.34 1.47
N TYR A 24 3.35 -11.64 1.68
CA TYR A 24 2.60 -12.56 0.83
C TYR A 24 1.20 -12.04 0.55
N LYS A 25 0.67 -12.50 -0.59
CA LYS A 25 -0.73 -12.40 -0.96
C LYS A 25 -1.30 -13.80 -1.20
N LYS A 26 -2.46 -14.08 -0.60
CA LYS A 26 -3.25 -15.27 -0.89
C LYS A 26 -4.60 -14.87 -1.48
N THR A 27 -5.00 -15.52 -2.55
CA THR A 27 -6.32 -15.36 -3.18
C THR A 27 -7.26 -16.48 -2.76
N ALA A 28 -8.56 -16.25 -2.87
CA ALA A 28 -9.59 -17.21 -2.49
C ALA A 28 -9.44 -17.74 -1.05
N PHE A 29 -8.90 -16.88 -0.16
CA PHE A 29 -8.70 -17.23 1.24
C PHE A 29 -10.04 -17.46 1.93
N LYS A 30 -10.18 -18.60 2.58
CA LYS A 30 -11.36 -18.94 3.40
C LYS A 30 -10.98 -19.11 4.86
N ASN A 31 -10.06 -19.99 5.16
CA ASN A 31 -9.49 -20.24 6.48
C ASN A 31 -8.17 -21.00 6.36
N PHE A 32 -7.47 -21.15 7.44
CA PHE A 32 -6.28 -22.01 7.55
C PHE A 32 -6.19 -22.58 8.96
N SER A 33 -5.55 -23.75 9.11
CA SER A 33 -5.31 -24.41 10.40
C SER A 33 -3.87 -24.28 10.87
N ASP A 34 -2.95 -24.04 9.95
CA ASP A 34 -1.53 -23.86 10.26
C ASP A 34 -0.82 -22.95 9.23
N LEU A 35 0.40 -22.54 9.55
CA LEU A 35 1.20 -21.65 8.70
C LEU A 35 1.56 -22.27 7.35
N LYS A 36 1.76 -23.58 7.27
CA LYS A 36 2.10 -24.25 6.01
C LYS A 36 0.95 -24.15 5.02
N LEU A 37 -0.28 -24.35 5.49
CA LEU A 37 -1.49 -24.17 4.66
C LEU A 37 -1.72 -22.72 4.27
N LEU A 38 -1.38 -21.78 5.16
CA LEU A 38 -1.45 -20.34 4.82
C LEU A 38 -0.48 -20.00 3.70
N LEU A 39 0.76 -20.50 3.77
CA LEU A 39 1.81 -20.21 2.78
C LEU A 39 1.66 -21.04 1.49
N TYR A 40 0.95 -22.16 1.54
CA TYR A 40 0.70 -22.96 0.35
C TYR A 40 -0.06 -22.14 -0.70
N ASP A 41 0.48 -22.04 -1.92
CA ASP A 41 -0.01 -21.22 -3.03
C ASP A 41 -0.09 -19.69 -2.77
N ALA A 42 0.43 -19.21 -1.64
CA ALA A 42 0.59 -17.78 -1.42
C ALA A 42 1.67 -17.20 -2.35
N ILE A 43 1.41 -16.00 -2.83
CA ILE A 43 2.28 -15.30 -3.76
C ILE A 43 3.17 -14.36 -2.95
N GLU A 44 4.48 -14.52 -3.06
CA GLU A 44 5.45 -13.59 -2.45
C GLU A 44 5.41 -12.24 -3.16
N LEU A 45 5.57 -11.17 -2.39
CA LEU A 45 5.51 -9.78 -2.86
C LEU A 45 6.86 -9.05 -2.65
N PRO A 46 7.18 -8.04 -3.48
CA PRO A 46 6.42 -7.60 -4.65
C PRO A 46 6.57 -8.55 -5.83
N LYS A 47 5.57 -8.62 -6.70
CA LYS A 47 5.73 -9.24 -8.00
C LYS A 47 6.59 -8.36 -8.91
N LYS A 48 7.44 -8.98 -9.71
CA LYS A 48 8.09 -8.27 -10.82
C LYS A 48 7.02 -7.85 -11.82
N ASP A 49 7.03 -6.59 -12.19
CA ASP A 49 6.15 -6.04 -13.20
C ASP A 49 7.01 -5.31 -14.25
N GLU A 50 6.88 -5.71 -15.51
CA GLU A 50 7.65 -5.17 -16.65
C GLU A 50 6.85 -4.11 -17.44
N ARG A 51 5.80 -3.51 -16.80
CA ARG A 51 5.00 -2.48 -17.44
C ARG A 51 5.80 -1.22 -17.76
N SER A 52 5.46 -0.57 -18.87
CA SER A 52 6.01 0.73 -19.26
C SER A 52 5.34 1.91 -18.55
N LYS A 53 4.08 1.73 -18.09
CA LYS A 53 3.27 2.79 -17.49
C LYS A 53 3.64 3.05 -16.03
N TYR A 54 3.65 4.33 -15.66
CA TYR A 54 3.70 4.73 -14.25
C TYR A 54 2.29 4.73 -13.65
N ILE A 55 2.05 3.91 -12.63
CA ILE A 55 0.72 3.72 -12.04
C ILE A 55 0.63 4.41 -10.69
N ILE A 56 -0.32 5.33 -10.58
CA ILE A 56 -0.67 5.99 -9.33
C ILE A 56 -1.97 5.39 -8.81
N VAL A 57 -1.99 4.91 -7.57
CA VAL A 57 -3.25 4.51 -6.95
C VAL A 57 -3.84 5.65 -6.14
N GLY A 58 -5.14 5.91 -6.29
CA GLY A 58 -5.85 7.01 -5.65
C GLY A 58 -7.21 6.61 -5.07
N SER A 59 -7.90 7.59 -4.48
CA SER A 59 -9.28 7.42 -4.02
C SER A 59 -10.25 7.95 -5.07
N ARG A 60 -11.36 7.23 -5.29
CA ARG A 60 -12.45 7.71 -6.17
C ARG A 60 -13.21 8.91 -5.58
N SER A 61 -13.33 8.96 -4.27
CA SER A 61 -14.21 9.89 -3.57
C SER A 61 -13.50 11.06 -2.87
N HIS A 62 -12.17 11.10 -2.87
CA HIS A 62 -11.38 12.10 -2.14
C HIS A 62 -10.25 12.64 -3.03
N MET A 63 -10.65 13.39 -4.06
CA MET A 63 -9.71 14.08 -4.93
C MET A 63 -9.53 15.52 -4.41
N SER A 64 -8.54 15.73 -3.54
CA SER A 64 -8.18 17.07 -3.11
C SER A 64 -7.42 17.82 -4.22
N LYS A 65 -7.34 19.15 -4.12
CA LYS A 65 -6.56 19.97 -5.06
C LYS A 65 -5.08 19.54 -5.07
N GLU A 66 -4.54 19.17 -3.93
CA GLU A 66 -3.17 18.70 -3.77
C GLU A 66 -2.95 17.35 -4.45
N THR A 67 -3.92 16.43 -4.34
CA THR A 67 -3.89 15.15 -5.04
C THR A 67 -3.92 15.34 -6.55
N GLN A 68 -4.77 16.24 -7.02
CA GLN A 68 -4.86 16.58 -8.44
C GLN A 68 -3.56 17.19 -8.96
N ALA A 69 -2.98 18.17 -8.24
CA ALA A 69 -1.71 18.78 -8.58
C ALA A 69 -0.56 17.75 -8.61
N PHE A 70 -0.57 16.79 -7.69
CA PHE A 70 0.39 15.68 -7.70
C PHE A 70 0.26 14.81 -8.95
N PHE A 71 -0.96 14.49 -9.36
CA PHE A 71 -1.19 13.69 -10.57
C PHE A 71 -0.71 14.42 -11.83
N GLU A 72 -1.03 15.73 -11.96
CA GLU A 72 -0.56 16.52 -13.09
C GLU A 72 0.97 16.62 -13.12
N LYS A 73 1.62 16.78 -11.96
CA LYS A 73 3.07 16.74 -11.86
C LYS A 73 3.63 15.43 -12.40
N LYS A 74 3.05 14.27 -12.01
CA LYS A 74 3.51 12.95 -12.47
C LYS A 74 3.27 12.72 -13.96
N LYS A 75 2.18 13.21 -14.52
CA LYS A 75 1.95 13.18 -15.98
C LYS A 75 2.99 13.97 -16.77
N ASN A 76 3.58 15.00 -16.18
CA ASN A 76 4.67 15.74 -16.82
C ASN A 76 6.05 15.06 -16.66
N GLU A 77 6.20 14.17 -15.69
CA GLU A 77 7.45 13.45 -15.39
C GLU A 77 7.57 12.12 -16.16
N TYR A 78 6.44 11.49 -16.50
CA TYR A 78 6.38 10.19 -17.13
C TYR A 78 5.58 10.23 -18.43
N GLU A 79 6.04 9.51 -19.43
CA GLU A 79 5.42 9.48 -20.77
C GLU A 79 3.99 8.92 -20.72
N GLU A 80 3.77 7.87 -19.91
CA GLU A 80 2.45 7.25 -19.73
C GLU A 80 2.13 7.08 -18.23
N VAL A 81 1.07 7.73 -17.78
CA VAL A 81 0.58 7.67 -16.40
C VAL A 81 -0.84 7.12 -16.35
N GLU A 82 -1.05 6.09 -15.57
CA GLU A 82 -2.36 5.52 -15.29
C GLU A 82 -2.76 5.79 -13.85
N ILE A 83 -4.04 6.13 -13.60
CA ILE A 83 -4.58 6.34 -12.27
C ILE A 83 -5.59 5.24 -11.95
N LEU A 84 -5.24 4.37 -11.01
CA LEU A 84 -6.13 3.32 -10.52
C LEU A 84 -6.88 3.79 -9.28
N ALA A 85 -8.20 3.68 -9.33
CA ALA A 85 -9.07 4.07 -8.22
C ALA A 85 -9.53 2.86 -7.43
N ILE A 86 -9.04 2.72 -6.20
CA ILE A 86 -9.42 1.66 -5.27
C ILE A 86 -9.73 2.22 -3.88
N GLY A 87 -10.53 1.49 -3.09
CA GLY A 87 -10.90 1.89 -1.72
C GLY A 87 -9.94 1.38 -0.65
N SER A 88 -10.07 1.93 0.55
CA SER A 88 -9.45 1.45 1.80
C SER A 88 -7.92 1.31 1.77
N SER A 89 -7.38 0.54 2.72
CA SER A 89 -5.97 0.13 2.86
C SER A 89 -5.46 -0.72 1.68
N LEU A 90 -6.34 -1.23 0.81
CA LEU A 90 -5.96 -1.94 -0.41
C LEU A 90 -5.07 -1.10 -1.34
N LYS A 91 -5.13 0.23 -1.25
CA LYS A 91 -4.21 1.12 -1.98
C LYS A 91 -2.75 0.90 -1.58
N ILE A 92 -2.49 0.70 -0.29
CA ILE A 92 -1.14 0.38 0.20
C ILE A 92 -0.74 -1.03 -0.29
N CYS A 93 -1.67 -1.98 -0.25
CA CYS A 93 -1.44 -3.34 -0.74
C CYS A 93 -1.09 -3.37 -2.24
N MET A 94 -1.72 -2.52 -3.07
CA MET A 94 -1.39 -2.45 -4.50
C MET A 94 0.03 -1.98 -4.75
N VAL A 95 0.52 -1.02 -3.97
CA VAL A 95 1.93 -0.60 -4.05
C VAL A 95 2.84 -1.73 -3.57
N ALA A 96 2.53 -2.36 -2.44
CA ALA A 96 3.29 -3.50 -1.91
C ALA A 96 3.31 -4.71 -2.86
N GLU A 97 2.22 -4.93 -3.62
CA GLU A 97 2.13 -5.99 -4.65
C GLU A 97 2.97 -5.68 -5.90
N GLY A 98 3.39 -4.42 -6.08
CA GLY A 98 4.07 -3.96 -7.29
C GLY A 98 3.11 -3.55 -8.41
N LYS A 99 1.79 -3.57 -8.20
CA LYS A 99 0.76 -3.17 -9.17
C LYS A 99 0.63 -1.66 -9.34
N ALA A 100 1.15 -0.88 -8.40
CA ALA A 100 1.22 0.56 -8.49
C ALA A 100 2.58 1.05 -8.01
N ASP A 101 3.02 2.18 -8.54
CA ASP A 101 4.32 2.77 -8.22
C ASP A 101 4.24 3.68 -7.00
N ILE A 102 3.08 4.31 -6.80
CA ILE A 102 2.91 5.29 -5.73
C ILE A 102 1.46 5.43 -5.28
N TYR A 103 1.29 5.69 -3.98
CA TYR A 103 0.02 6.09 -3.39
C TYR A 103 0.19 7.39 -2.60
N PRO A 104 -0.24 8.55 -3.15
CA PRO A 104 -0.33 9.80 -2.40
C PRO A 104 -1.59 9.84 -1.53
N ARG A 105 -1.47 10.25 -0.27
CA ARG A 105 -2.59 10.46 0.64
C ARG A 105 -2.55 11.85 1.24
N TYR A 106 -3.29 12.79 0.62
CA TYR A 106 -3.43 14.19 1.05
C TYR A 106 -4.83 14.45 1.59
N ALA A 107 -5.27 13.55 2.46
CA ALA A 107 -6.52 13.66 3.20
C ALA A 107 -6.37 12.96 4.56
N PRO A 108 -7.15 13.33 5.58
CA PRO A 108 -7.04 12.76 6.91
C PRO A 108 -7.16 11.23 6.92
N THR A 109 -6.31 10.59 7.72
CA THR A 109 -6.39 9.18 8.11
C THR A 109 -5.89 9.04 9.53
N MET A 110 -6.27 7.96 10.17
CA MET A 110 -5.85 7.62 11.52
C MET A 110 -4.77 6.54 11.50
N GLU A 111 -4.06 6.38 12.59
CA GLU A 111 -2.99 5.36 12.70
C GLU A 111 -3.48 3.95 12.38
N TRP A 112 -4.70 3.58 12.78
CA TRP A 112 -5.29 2.26 12.51
C TRP A 112 -5.66 2.03 11.03
N ASP A 113 -5.79 3.10 10.23
CA ASP A 113 -6.02 2.99 8.79
C ASP A 113 -4.76 2.55 8.03
N THR A 114 -3.59 2.73 8.63
CA THR A 114 -2.31 2.59 7.93
C THR A 114 -1.37 1.57 8.55
N ALA A 115 -1.46 1.25 9.84
CA ALA A 115 -0.44 0.46 10.55
C ALA A 115 -0.18 -0.92 9.92
N ALA A 116 -1.22 -1.69 9.60
CA ALA A 116 -1.08 -2.99 8.97
C ALA A 116 -0.51 -2.88 7.55
N GLY A 117 -1.02 -1.92 6.75
CA GLY A 117 -0.52 -1.66 5.40
C GLY A 117 0.93 -1.19 5.38
N HIS A 118 1.33 -0.37 6.37
CA HIS A 118 2.71 0.09 6.51
C HIS A 118 3.68 -1.08 6.75
N ALA A 119 3.32 -2.02 7.64
CA ALA A 119 4.13 -3.22 7.86
C ALA A 119 4.28 -4.04 6.56
N ILE A 120 3.17 -4.24 5.83
CA ILE A 120 3.16 -4.94 4.54
C ILE A 120 4.04 -4.23 3.51
N ALA A 121 3.89 -2.89 3.38
CA ALA A 121 4.67 -2.10 2.43
C ALA A 121 6.17 -2.15 2.74
N ASN A 122 6.57 -1.95 4.01
CA ASN A 122 7.98 -1.97 4.40
C ASN A 122 8.64 -3.32 4.13
N MET A 123 7.97 -4.42 4.44
CA MET A 123 8.50 -5.76 4.15
C MET A 123 8.56 -6.07 2.66
N ALA A 124 7.72 -5.44 1.84
CA ALA A 124 7.78 -5.51 0.38
C ALA A 124 8.85 -4.58 -0.22
N GLY A 125 9.64 -3.86 0.59
CA GLY A 125 10.70 -2.95 0.13
C GLY A 125 10.21 -1.56 -0.28
N PHE A 126 9.00 -1.17 0.15
CA PHE A 126 8.44 0.17 -0.03
C PHE A 126 8.47 0.95 1.28
N LYS A 127 8.24 2.26 1.20
CA LYS A 127 8.22 3.16 2.34
C LYS A 127 6.91 3.91 2.43
N VAL A 128 6.49 4.24 3.67
CA VAL A 128 5.35 5.11 3.94
C VAL A 128 5.89 6.40 4.55
N LEU A 129 6.16 7.37 3.69
CA LEU A 129 6.87 8.61 4.02
C LEU A 129 5.89 9.74 4.30
N LYS A 130 6.18 10.59 5.29
CA LYS A 130 5.48 11.86 5.45
C LYS A 130 5.65 12.70 4.18
N TYR A 131 4.59 13.37 3.77
CA TYR A 131 4.63 14.26 2.61
C TYR A 131 5.71 15.33 2.79
N GLN A 132 6.47 15.58 1.73
CA GLN A 132 7.62 16.50 1.70
C GLN A 132 8.71 16.20 2.74
N SER A 133 8.85 14.94 3.13
CA SER A 133 9.87 14.49 4.08
C SER A 133 10.37 13.10 3.69
N ASN A 134 11.59 12.78 4.05
CA ASN A 134 12.16 11.43 3.94
C ASN A 134 11.93 10.58 5.21
N GLU A 135 11.14 11.09 6.16
CA GLU A 135 10.81 10.36 7.38
C GLU A 135 9.58 9.49 7.20
N GLU A 136 9.62 8.28 7.69
CA GLU A 136 8.44 7.42 7.78
C GLU A 136 7.42 7.97 8.80
N ILE A 137 6.14 7.71 8.54
CA ILE A 137 5.10 8.03 9.53
C ILE A 137 5.30 7.19 10.80
N LYS A 138 4.97 7.78 11.94
CA LYS A 138 5.14 7.15 13.27
C LYS A 138 3.79 6.82 13.88
N TYR A 139 3.80 5.86 14.77
CA TYR A 139 2.63 5.34 15.48
C TYR A 139 2.75 5.57 16.98
N ASN A 140 1.61 5.42 17.69
CA ASN A 140 1.50 5.65 19.11
C ASN A 140 1.85 7.09 19.49
N LYS A 141 1.38 8.04 18.68
CA LYS A 141 1.55 9.47 18.91
C LYS A 141 0.48 9.98 19.89
N LYS A 142 0.70 11.14 20.49
CA LYS A 142 -0.33 11.85 21.29
C LYS A 142 -1.57 12.18 20.47
N SER A 143 -1.40 12.64 19.21
CA SER A 143 -2.46 12.72 18.22
C SER A 143 -2.39 11.53 17.29
N LEU A 144 -3.45 10.74 17.22
CA LEU A 144 -3.53 9.54 16.39
C LEU A 144 -3.80 9.85 14.91
N LEU A 145 -3.98 11.13 14.56
CA LEU A 145 -4.10 11.57 13.18
C LEU A 145 -2.76 11.41 12.45
N ASN A 146 -2.79 10.84 11.26
CA ASN A 146 -1.61 10.76 10.41
C ASN A 146 -1.33 12.09 9.71
N PRO A 147 -0.06 12.47 9.51
CA PRO A 147 0.29 13.47 8.52
C PRO A 147 -0.10 12.97 7.12
N TRP A 148 -0.13 13.86 6.14
CA TRP A 148 -0.16 13.46 4.74
C TRP A 148 1.06 12.61 4.42
N PHE A 149 0.89 11.60 3.57
CA PHE A 149 1.96 10.65 3.28
C PHE A 149 1.96 10.15 1.84
N LEU A 150 3.08 9.54 1.48
CA LEU A 150 3.29 8.80 0.24
C LEU A 150 3.68 7.36 0.57
N VAL A 151 3.11 6.41 -0.16
CA VAL A 151 3.64 5.04 -0.22
C VAL A 151 4.36 4.91 -1.54
N THR A 152 5.65 4.60 -1.51
CA THR A 152 6.50 4.57 -2.70
C THR A 152 7.69 3.63 -2.53
N LYS A 153 8.31 3.24 -3.61
CA LYS A 153 9.63 2.62 -3.60
C LYS A 153 10.68 3.68 -3.25
N ASN A 154 11.74 3.29 -2.55
CA ASN A 154 12.89 4.19 -2.27
C ASN A 154 13.58 4.61 -3.56
#